data_0a836b124e6d272ae995789407acda46
#
_entry.id   0a836b124e6d272ae995789407acda46
#
_cell.length_a   1.000
_cell.length_b   1.000
_cell.length_c   1.000
_cell.angle_alpha   90.00
_cell.angle_beta   90.00
_cell.angle_gamma   90.00
#
_symmetry.space_group_name_H-M   'P 1'
#
loop_
_entity.id
_entity.type
_entity.pdbx_description
1 polymer ?
#
loop_
_entity_poly.entity_id
_entity_poly.type
_entity_poly.pdbx_seq_one_letter_code
_entity_poly.pdbx_strand_id
1 'polypeptide(L)'
;VRIVNPVRLLREMLQFRKKNYSKVPVYLTSFYREGIEQKNRFVSLTEGIFKIYKASSSTPEKTDQVKLLKMRRITNQAVKDTLIAKMKSGIHASIELDLIKSLPDFLLPDSKECVYVYTSSDLAVIDNRLAHVVSFEQRPSIKYPYYCGELYIDSENSALLRARFELTPRYIHKAANMLVEKRSRNIRIIPQKVVYT
;
A
#
# COMPACT_ATOMS: atom_id res chain seq x y z
N VAL A 1 9.59 12.95 -25.62
CA VAL A 1 9.69 12.28 -24.30
C VAL A 1 10.37 10.93 -24.52
N ARG A 2 11.51 10.70 -23.86
CA ARG A 2 12.23 9.41 -23.99
C ARG A 2 11.51 8.39 -23.13
N ILE A 3 10.87 7.41 -23.77
CA ILE A 3 10.20 6.31 -23.05
C ILE A 3 11.28 5.54 -22.28
N VAL A 4 11.23 5.61 -20.97
CA VAL A 4 12.16 4.88 -20.10
C VAL A 4 11.57 3.50 -19.82
N ASN A 5 12.40 2.46 -19.89
CA ASN A 5 11.96 1.09 -19.60
C ASN A 5 11.53 0.97 -18.12
N PRO A 6 10.26 0.63 -17.82
CA PRO A 6 9.74 0.59 -16.46
C PRO A 6 10.43 -0.45 -15.58
N VAL A 7 10.81 -1.59 -16.14
CA VAL A 7 11.55 -2.64 -15.41
C VAL A 7 12.94 -2.17 -15.02
N ARG A 8 13.60 -1.37 -15.87
CA ARG A 8 14.88 -0.75 -15.56
C ARG A 8 14.74 0.22 -14.39
N LEU A 9 13.72 1.06 -14.37
CA LEU A 9 13.46 1.99 -13.25
C LEU A 9 13.28 1.24 -11.92
N LEU A 10 12.55 0.14 -11.93
CA LEU A 10 12.38 -0.70 -10.73
C LEU A 10 13.69 -1.33 -10.27
N ARG A 11 14.51 -1.82 -11.20
CA ARG A 11 15.85 -2.37 -10.86
C ARG A 11 16.75 -1.30 -10.24
N GLU A 12 16.78 -0.10 -10.80
CA GLU A 12 17.55 1.04 -10.27
C GLU A 12 17.04 1.42 -8.88
N MET A 13 15.72 1.51 -8.67
CA MET A 13 15.11 1.76 -7.36
C MET A 13 15.56 0.72 -6.31
N LEU A 14 15.53 -0.56 -6.66
CA LEU A 14 15.96 -1.66 -5.77
C LEU A 14 17.47 -1.59 -5.49
N GLN A 15 18.28 -1.33 -6.50
CA GLN A 15 19.75 -1.20 -6.39
C GLN A 15 20.12 -0.05 -5.44
N PHE A 16 19.48 1.11 -5.59
CA PHE A 16 19.77 2.29 -4.78
C PHE A 16 19.02 2.30 -3.43
N ARG A 17 18.21 1.30 -3.13
CA ARG A 17 17.45 1.20 -1.87
C ARG A 17 18.31 1.46 -0.64
N LYS A 18 19.48 0.82 -0.53
CA LYS A 18 20.38 0.99 0.61
C LYS A 18 21.00 2.38 0.71
N LYS A 19 21.04 3.16 -0.37
CA LYS A 19 21.55 4.52 -0.41
C LYS A 19 20.46 5.54 -0.08
N ASN A 20 19.25 5.31 -0.57
CA ASN A 20 18.14 6.26 -0.50
C ASN A 20 17.38 6.22 0.83
N TYR A 21 17.46 5.11 1.57
CA TYR A 21 16.72 4.95 2.84
C TYR A 21 17.65 4.72 4.02
N SER A 22 17.21 5.16 5.19
CA SER A 22 18.03 5.13 6.39
C SER A 22 18.43 3.70 6.80
N LYS A 23 19.72 3.52 7.09
CA LYS A 23 20.29 2.28 7.64
C LYS A 23 20.28 2.27 9.17
N VAL A 24 20.01 3.40 9.79
CA VAL A 24 19.91 3.54 11.24
C VAL A 24 18.45 3.68 11.65
N PRO A 25 18.10 3.34 12.89
CA PRO A 25 16.74 3.58 13.38
C PRO A 25 16.37 5.06 13.28
N VAL A 26 15.13 5.34 12.90
CA VAL A 26 14.60 6.70 12.79
C VAL A 26 13.25 6.83 13.47
N TYR A 27 12.94 8.04 13.96
CA TYR A 27 11.62 8.40 14.40
C TYR A 27 10.88 9.17 13.32
N LEU A 28 9.67 8.73 13.02
CA LEU A 28 8.78 9.38 12.08
C LEU A 28 7.53 9.87 12.82
N THR A 29 6.98 10.99 12.37
CA THR A 29 5.62 11.39 12.70
C THR A 29 4.77 11.13 11.48
N SER A 30 3.73 10.31 11.62
CA SER A 30 2.86 9.92 10.51
C SER A 30 1.43 10.37 10.76
N PHE A 31 0.76 10.74 9.70
CA PHE A 31 -0.69 10.88 9.66
C PHE A 31 -1.30 9.64 9.00
N TYR A 32 -2.25 9.05 9.68
CA TYR A 32 -3.01 7.89 9.21
C TYR A 32 -4.46 8.28 8.99
N ARG A 33 -5.03 7.85 7.88
CA ARG A 33 -6.46 7.96 7.61
C ARG A 33 -6.98 6.65 7.04
N GLU A 34 -8.10 6.20 7.56
CA GLU A 34 -8.84 5.03 7.08
C GLU A 34 -10.32 5.34 6.98
N GLY A 35 -10.89 5.10 5.81
CA GLY A 35 -12.33 5.15 5.57
C GLY A 35 -12.88 3.77 5.24
N ILE A 36 -13.96 3.38 5.90
CA ILE A 36 -14.71 2.16 5.58
C ILE A 36 -16.09 2.58 5.07
N GLU A 37 -16.45 2.08 3.90
CA GLU A 37 -17.73 2.33 3.24
C GLU A 37 -18.51 1.03 3.04
N GLN A 38 -19.82 1.12 3.15
CA GLN A 38 -20.75 0.06 2.81
C GLN A 38 -21.89 0.66 1.97
N LYS A 39 -22.14 0.11 0.79
CA LYS A 39 -23.19 0.60 -0.14
C LYS A 39 -23.09 2.12 -0.36
N ASN A 40 -21.88 2.61 -0.64
CA ASN A 40 -21.56 4.02 -0.88
C ASN A 40 -21.89 4.96 0.30
N ARG A 41 -21.96 4.45 1.52
CA ARG A 41 -22.11 5.25 2.75
C ARG A 41 -20.95 4.98 3.69
N PHE A 42 -20.38 6.02 4.25
CA PHE A 42 -19.35 5.87 5.28
C PHE A 42 -19.90 5.15 6.51
N VAL A 43 -19.23 4.09 6.90
CA VAL A 43 -19.45 3.36 8.14
C VAL A 43 -18.57 3.94 9.24
N SER A 44 -17.30 4.16 8.93
CA SER A 44 -16.36 4.79 9.85
C SER A 44 -15.25 5.53 9.10
N LEU A 45 -14.81 6.62 9.71
CA LEU A 45 -13.60 7.34 9.34
C LEU A 45 -12.72 7.40 10.57
N THR A 46 -11.50 6.91 10.46
CA THR A 46 -10.48 6.96 11.52
C THR A 46 -9.30 7.79 11.03
N GLU A 47 -8.89 8.74 11.83
CA GLU A 47 -7.71 9.56 11.59
C GLU A 47 -6.83 9.56 12.84
N GLY A 48 -5.51 9.49 12.64
CA GLY A 48 -4.58 9.45 13.75
C GLY A 48 -3.22 10.05 13.43
N ILE A 49 -2.58 10.59 14.46
CA ILE A 49 -1.20 11.03 14.41
C ILE A 49 -0.41 10.04 15.28
N PHE A 50 0.63 9.48 14.71
CA PHE A 50 1.45 8.47 15.35
C PHE A 50 2.92 8.89 15.33
N LYS A 51 3.64 8.52 16.38
CA LYS A 51 5.09 8.48 16.38
C LYS A 51 5.53 7.05 16.13
N ILE A 52 6.31 6.84 15.06
CA ILE A 52 6.79 5.53 14.65
C ILE A 52 8.29 5.49 14.90
N TYR A 53 8.75 4.52 15.70
CA TYR A 53 10.14 4.12 15.73
C TYR A 53 10.32 3.07 14.64
N LYS A 54 10.97 3.46 13.55
CA LYS A 54 11.31 2.56 12.45
C LYS A 54 12.66 1.95 12.74
N ALA A 55 12.71 0.65 12.97
CA ALA A 55 13.94 -0.08 13.20
C ALA A 55 14.80 -0.08 11.92
N SER A 56 16.12 -0.21 12.10
CA SER A 56 17.04 -0.31 10.98
C SER A 56 16.68 -1.46 10.04
N SER A 57 16.76 -1.22 8.73
CA SER A 57 16.61 -2.27 7.71
C SER A 57 17.75 -3.31 7.74
N SER A 58 18.86 -3.01 8.41
CA SER A 58 19.99 -3.93 8.58
C SER A 58 19.87 -4.87 9.78
N THR A 59 18.87 -4.68 10.64
CA THR A 59 18.60 -5.55 11.80
C THR A 59 17.16 -6.07 11.72
N PRO A 60 16.89 -7.12 10.94
CA PRO A 60 15.53 -7.61 10.70
C PRO A 60 14.82 -8.12 11.96
N GLU A 61 15.57 -8.44 13.03
CA GLU A 61 15.03 -8.90 14.31
C GLU A 61 14.32 -7.81 15.13
N LYS A 62 14.59 -6.54 14.83
CA LYS A 62 13.94 -5.42 15.52
C LYS A 62 12.66 -5.02 14.80
N THR A 63 11.56 -5.10 15.52
CA THR A 63 10.25 -4.68 15.03
C THR A 63 10.05 -3.17 15.16
N ASP A 64 9.34 -2.59 14.21
CA ASP A 64 8.90 -1.21 14.29
C ASP A 64 7.92 -1.03 15.46
N GLN A 65 8.04 0.10 16.16
CA GLN A 65 7.16 0.42 17.30
C GLN A 65 6.32 1.64 16.97
N VAL A 66 5.08 1.63 17.44
CA VAL A 66 4.12 2.68 17.16
C VAL A 66 3.56 3.24 18.45
N LYS A 67 3.61 4.56 18.59
CA LYS A 67 2.97 5.29 19.69
C LYS A 67 1.88 6.19 19.11
N LEU A 68 0.65 5.96 19.55
CA LEU A 68 -0.47 6.86 19.25
C LEU A 68 -0.26 8.18 20.01
N LEU A 69 -0.31 9.30 19.28
CA LEU A 69 -0.29 10.65 19.85
C LEU A 69 -1.69 11.24 19.94
N LYS A 70 -2.46 11.15 18.86
CA LYS A 70 -3.83 11.67 18.80
C LYS A 70 -4.64 10.84 17.80
N MET A 71 -5.90 10.58 18.12
CA MET A 71 -6.81 9.88 17.22
C MET A 71 -8.21 10.48 17.26
N ARG A 72 -8.88 10.47 16.11
CA ARG A 72 -10.29 10.77 15.95
C ARG A 72 -10.97 9.64 15.20
N ARG A 73 -12.11 9.19 15.68
CA ARG A 73 -12.95 8.22 14.98
C ARG A 73 -14.37 8.73 14.88
N ILE A 74 -14.90 8.77 13.69
CA ILE A 74 -16.29 9.12 13.38
C ILE A 74 -16.95 7.83 12.90
N THR A 75 -18.06 7.45 13.53
CA THR A 75 -18.80 6.23 13.19
C THR A 75 -20.24 6.61 12.86
N ASN A 76 -20.76 6.09 11.77
CA ASN A 76 -22.16 6.24 11.42
C ASN A 76 -23.01 5.26 12.24
N GLN A 77 -23.76 5.79 13.22
CA GLN A 77 -24.57 4.96 14.12
C GLN A 77 -25.64 4.16 13.37
N ALA A 78 -26.22 4.72 12.30
CA ALA A 78 -27.27 4.04 11.51
C ALA A 78 -26.77 2.79 10.76
N VAL A 79 -25.45 2.64 10.60
CA VAL A 79 -24.83 1.52 9.88
C VAL A 79 -24.08 0.60 10.83
N LYS A 80 -23.72 1.08 12.03
CA LYS A 80 -22.92 0.34 13.01
C LYS A 80 -23.51 -1.02 13.39
N ASP A 81 -24.83 -1.07 13.55
CA ASP A 81 -25.54 -2.29 13.97
C ASP A 81 -25.63 -3.36 12.85
N THR A 82 -25.32 -2.97 11.61
CA THR A 82 -25.30 -3.87 10.46
C THR A 82 -23.91 -4.36 10.08
N LEU A 83 -22.85 -3.77 10.64
CA LEU A 83 -21.46 -4.14 10.33
C LEU A 83 -20.98 -5.26 11.26
N ILE A 84 -21.26 -6.50 10.90
CA ILE A 84 -20.88 -7.72 11.66
C ILE A 84 -19.53 -8.27 11.17
N ALA A 85 -18.67 -7.43 10.63
CA ALA A 85 -17.37 -7.83 10.14
C ALA A 85 -16.26 -6.89 10.65
N LYS A 86 -15.14 -7.49 11.05
CA LYS A 86 -13.90 -6.77 11.35
C LYS A 86 -12.98 -6.87 10.15
N MET A 87 -12.57 -5.72 9.62
CA MET A 87 -11.61 -5.63 8.52
C MET A 87 -10.18 -5.76 9.06
N LYS A 88 -9.29 -6.34 8.24
CA LYS A 88 -7.85 -6.29 8.46
C LYS A 88 -7.36 -4.90 8.10
N SER A 89 -7.38 -4.01 9.07
CA SER A 89 -7.10 -2.58 8.88
C SER A 89 -6.42 -1.99 10.11
N GLY A 90 -6.06 -0.73 10.05
CA GLY A 90 -5.42 -0.02 11.15
C GLY A 90 -3.94 0.25 10.91
N ILE A 91 -3.36 1.04 11.81
CA ILE A 91 -1.96 1.50 11.66
C ILE A 91 -0.95 0.34 11.58
N HIS A 92 -1.16 -0.75 12.31
CA HIS A 92 -0.27 -1.91 12.25
C HIS A 92 -0.29 -2.56 10.87
N ALA A 93 -1.47 -2.79 10.29
CA ALA A 93 -1.59 -3.31 8.93
C ALA A 93 -0.94 -2.38 7.89
N SER A 94 -1.02 -1.06 8.09
CA SER A 94 -0.37 -0.07 7.22
C SER A 94 1.15 -0.09 7.34
N ILE A 95 1.71 -0.35 8.53
CA ILE A 95 3.15 -0.47 8.73
C ILE A 95 3.69 -1.76 8.11
N GLU A 96 2.94 -2.85 8.14
CA GLU A 96 3.29 -4.10 7.47
C GLU A 96 3.36 -3.92 5.93
N LEU A 97 2.69 -2.90 5.38
CA LEU A 97 2.79 -2.48 3.98
C LEU A 97 4.00 -1.55 3.71
N ASP A 98 5.00 -1.49 4.59
CA ASP A 98 6.26 -0.79 4.27
C ASP A 98 6.92 -1.39 3.03
N LEU A 99 6.68 -0.75 1.88
CA LEU A 99 7.11 -1.24 0.58
C LEU A 99 8.62 -1.40 0.47
N ILE A 100 9.37 -0.58 1.20
CA ILE A 100 10.84 -0.60 1.16
C ILE A 100 11.42 -1.72 2.02
N LYS A 101 10.74 -2.08 3.10
CA LYS A 101 11.16 -3.14 4.01
C LYS A 101 10.64 -4.51 3.57
N SER A 102 9.34 -4.58 3.24
CA SER A 102 8.65 -5.82 2.89
C SER A 102 8.88 -6.27 1.45
N LEU A 103 9.18 -5.34 0.54
CA LEU A 103 9.37 -5.59 -0.90
C LEU A 103 8.28 -6.52 -1.48
N PRO A 104 7.03 -6.07 -1.56
CA PRO A 104 5.97 -6.87 -2.13
C PRO A 104 6.26 -7.23 -3.61
N ASP A 105 5.66 -8.32 -4.08
CA ASP A 105 5.93 -8.93 -5.40
C ASP A 105 5.87 -7.94 -6.57
N PHE A 106 5.01 -6.93 -6.50
CA PHE A 106 4.91 -5.92 -7.55
C PHE A 106 6.10 -4.96 -7.63
N LEU A 107 7.02 -5.01 -6.68
CA LEU A 107 8.32 -4.30 -6.74
C LEU A 107 9.45 -5.20 -7.26
N LEU A 108 9.21 -6.48 -7.50
CA LEU A 108 10.21 -7.48 -7.85
C LEU A 108 10.04 -7.97 -9.30
N PRO A 109 10.39 -7.15 -10.31
CA PRO A 109 10.16 -7.47 -11.72
C PRO A 109 10.94 -8.69 -12.21
N ASP A 110 12.05 -9.04 -11.56
CA ASP A 110 12.92 -10.15 -11.93
C ASP A 110 12.61 -11.44 -11.17
N SER A 111 11.58 -11.45 -10.32
CA SER A 111 11.13 -12.68 -9.65
C SER A 111 10.67 -13.71 -10.68
N LYS A 112 11.07 -14.97 -10.49
CA LYS A 112 10.63 -16.10 -11.34
C LYS A 112 9.10 -16.25 -11.34
N GLU A 113 8.45 -15.84 -10.26
CA GLU A 113 7.01 -15.89 -10.06
C GLU A 113 6.32 -14.56 -10.38
N CYS A 114 7.01 -13.63 -11.06
CA CYS A 114 6.45 -12.31 -11.36
C CYS A 114 5.18 -12.46 -12.21
N VAL A 115 4.06 -12.06 -11.61
CA VAL A 115 2.73 -12.08 -12.25
C VAL A 115 2.35 -10.74 -12.87
N TYR A 116 3.25 -9.75 -12.86
CA TYR A 116 2.96 -8.38 -13.24
C TYR A 116 3.45 -8.02 -14.65
N VAL A 117 2.76 -7.06 -15.23
CA VAL A 117 3.17 -6.29 -16.42
C VAL A 117 3.38 -4.85 -15.96
N TYR A 118 4.46 -4.24 -16.43
CA TYR A 118 4.82 -2.87 -16.10
C TYR A 118 4.78 -1.99 -17.34
N THR A 119 4.23 -0.80 -17.18
CA THR A 119 4.20 0.23 -18.22
C THR A 119 4.74 1.54 -17.66
N SER A 120 5.41 2.32 -18.49
CA SER A 120 5.84 3.67 -18.14
C SER A 120 4.83 4.67 -18.68
N SER A 121 4.37 5.57 -17.84
CA SER A 121 3.55 6.71 -18.22
C SER A 121 4.36 8.02 -18.14
N ASP A 122 3.67 9.15 -18.23
CA ASP A 122 4.29 10.46 -18.19
C ASP A 122 5.00 10.76 -16.85
N LEU A 123 5.81 11.82 -16.87
CA LEU A 123 6.43 12.33 -15.66
C LEU A 123 5.41 13.04 -14.76
N ALA A 124 5.59 12.91 -13.46
CA ALA A 124 4.79 13.61 -12.46
C ALA A 124 5.68 14.44 -11.52
N VAL A 125 5.10 15.45 -10.89
CA VAL A 125 5.78 16.21 -9.84
C VAL A 125 5.20 15.82 -8.49
N ILE A 126 6.06 15.33 -7.59
CA ILE A 126 5.74 14.93 -6.23
C ILE A 126 6.59 15.75 -5.27
N ASP A 127 5.97 16.60 -4.47
CA ASP A 127 6.63 17.44 -3.47
C ASP A 127 7.86 18.19 -4.07
N ASN A 128 7.65 18.85 -5.22
CA ASN A 128 8.66 19.59 -6.01
C ASN A 128 9.78 18.71 -6.61
N ARG A 129 9.61 17.41 -6.66
CA ARG A 129 10.55 16.47 -7.28
C ARG A 129 9.92 15.84 -8.51
N LEU A 130 10.70 15.75 -9.58
CA LEU A 130 10.28 15.08 -10.80
C LEU A 130 10.35 13.58 -10.62
N ALA A 131 9.28 12.88 -10.95
CA ALA A 131 9.18 11.43 -10.82
C ALA A 131 8.75 10.75 -12.12
N HIS A 132 9.36 9.63 -12.43
CA HIS A 132 8.86 8.67 -13.42
C HIS A 132 7.69 7.91 -12.83
N VAL A 133 6.61 7.77 -13.59
CA VAL A 133 5.45 6.98 -13.19
C VAL A 133 5.53 5.61 -13.83
N VAL A 134 5.57 4.58 -13.00
CA VAL A 134 5.51 3.17 -13.42
C VAL A 134 4.18 2.59 -12.98
N SER A 135 3.32 2.28 -13.95
CA SER A 135 2.09 1.54 -13.70
C SER A 135 2.37 0.04 -13.72
N PHE A 136 1.69 -0.68 -12.84
CA PHE A 136 1.78 -2.13 -12.78
C PHE A 136 0.41 -2.76 -12.66
N GLU A 137 0.21 -3.88 -13.34
CA GLU A 137 -1.02 -4.67 -13.29
C GLU A 137 -0.71 -6.16 -13.42
N GLN A 138 -1.58 -7.00 -12.90
CA GLN A 138 -1.43 -8.44 -13.05
C GLN A 138 -1.67 -8.89 -14.49
N ARG A 139 -0.96 -9.92 -14.92
CA ARG A 139 -1.15 -10.54 -16.25
C ARG A 139 -2.59 -11.03 -16.42
N PRO A 140 -3.18 -10.90 -17.61
CA PRO A 140 -4.58 -11.30 -17.87
C PRO A 140 -4.90 -12.77 -17.57
N SER A 141 -3.89 -13.64 -17.66
CA SER A 141 -4.01 -15.08 -17.33
C SER A 141 -4.27 -15.37 -15.87
N ILE A 142 -3.92 -14.44 -14.98
CA ILE A 142 -4.04 -14.58 -13.53
C ILE A 142 -5.47 -14.22 -13.11
N LYS A 143 -6.18 -15.17 -12.50
CA LYS A 143 -7.59 -15.02 -12.08
C LYS A 143 -7.75 -14.94 -10.55
N TYR A 144 -6.76 -14.40 -9.87
CA TYR A 144 -6.72 -14.18 -8.43
C TYR A 144 -6.53 -12.67 -8.14
N PRO A 145 -7.03 -12.11 -7.03
CA PRO A 145 -6.86 -10.70 -6.72
C PRO A 145 -5.42 -10.38 -6.32
N TYR A 146 -4.66 -9.81 -7.24
CA TYR A 146 -3.38 -9.18 -6.99
C TYR A 146 -3.54 -7.66 -6.97
N TYR A 147 -2.49 -6.95 -6.60
CA TYR A 147 -2.47 -5.48 -6.63
C TYR A 147 -2.27 -4.96 -8.06
N CYS A 148 -2.78 -3.76 -8.30
CA CYS A 148 -2.45 -2.94 -9.47
C CYS A 148 -2.32 -1.49 -9.03
N GLY A 149 -1.58 -0.66 -9.77
CA GLY A 149 -1.43 0.73 -9.39
C GLY A 149 -0.24 1.43 -10.02
N GLU A 150 0.26 2.45 -9.34
CA GLU A 150 1.30 3.35 -9.81
C GLU A 150 2.38 3.54 -8.75
N LEU A 151 3.62 3.58 -9.21
CA LEU A 151 4.82 3.85 -8.44
C LEU A 151 5.47 5.11 -8.99
N TYR A 152 5.79 6.04 -8.13
CA TYR A 152 6.41 7.33 -8.46
C TYR A 152 7.87 7.28 -8.04
N ILE A 153 8.75 7.13 -9.01
CA ILE A 153 10.19 6.92 -8.81
C ILE A 153 10.92 8.21 -9.17
N ASP A 154 11.67 8.75 -8.25
CA ASP A 154 12.45 9.97 -8.43
C ASP A 154 13.40 9.88 -9.62
N SER A 155 13.38 10.90 -10.47
CA SER A 155 14.19 10.94 -11.69
C SER A 155 15.69 11.17 -11.43
N GLU A 156 16.08 11.69 -10.26
CA GLU A 156 17.46 12.01 -9.94
C GLU A 156 18.18 10.89 -9.19
N ASN A 157 17.51 10.27 -8.22
CA ASN A 157 18.15 9.30 -7.34
C ASN A 157 17.47 7.93 -7.31
N SER A 158 16.42 7.74 -8.11
CA SER A 158 15.64 6.51 -8.19
C SER A 158 14.96 6.09 -6.87
N ALA A 159 14.69 7.03 -5.95
CA ALA A 159 13.93 6.72 -4.74
C ALA A 159 12.44 6.56 -5.06
N LEU A 160 11.75 5.64 -4.40
CA LEU A 160 10.29 5.58 -4.43
C LEU A 160 9.73 6.74 -3.59
N LEU A 161 9.09 7.72 -4.24
CA LEU A 161 8.52 8.90 -3.58
C LEU A 161 7.10 8.66 -3.11
N ARG A 162 6.31 7.93 -3.91
CA ARG A 162 4.91 7.62 -3.64
C ARG A 162 4.54 6.29 -4.28
N ALA A 163 3.60 5.61 -3.68
CA ALA A 163 2.91 4.49 -4.29
C ALA A 163 1.40 4.65 -4.08
N ARG A 164 0.63 4.38 -5.11
CA ARG A 164 -0.83 4.28 -5.05
C ARG A 164 -1.24 2.98 -5.69
N PHE A 165 -1.90 2.12 -4.94
CA PHE A 165 -2.28 0.81 -5.45
C PHE A 165 -3.59 0.33 -4.83
N GLU A 166 -4.24 -0.56 -5.54
CA GLU A 166 -5.50 -1.18 -5.14
C GLU A 166 -5.49 -2.67 -5.51
N LEU A 167 -6.39 -3.44 -4.92
CA LEU A 167 -6.65 -4.79 -5.40
C LEU A 167 -7.35 -4.70 -6.76
N THR A 168 -6.89 -5.51 -7.72
CA THR A 168 -7.42 -5.53 -9.08
C THR A 168 -8.95 -5.57 -9.10
N PRO A 169 -9.65 -4.55 -9.63
CA PRO A 169 -11.10 -4.44 -9.56
C PRO A 169 -11.84 -5.66 -10.10
N ARG A 170 -11.31 -6.27 -11.16
CA ARG A 170 -11.89 -7.46 -11.80
C ARG A 170 -12.02 -8.66 -10.85
N TYR A 171 -11.13 -8.80 -9.87
CA TYR A 171 -11.08 -9.97 -9.01
C TYR A 171 -11.25 -9.65 -7.52
N ILE A 172 -11.46 -8.40 -7.16
CA ILE A 172 -11.56 -7.98 -5.75
C ILE A 172 -12.68 -8.70 -4.99
N HIS A 173 -13.76 -9.11 -5.66
CA HIS A 173 -14.84 -9.89 -5.05
C HIS A 173 -14.37 -11.22 -4.44
N LYS A 174 -13.20 -11.73 -4.83
CA LYS A 174 -12.54 -12.91 -4.27
C LYS A 174 -11.66 -12.60 -3.06
N ALA A 175 -11.41 -11.34 -2.74
CA ALA A 175 -10.44 -10.90 -1.74
C ALA A 175 -10.99 -10.87 -0.29
N ALA A 176 -12.18 -11.40 -0.04
CA ALA A 176 -12.79 -11.35 1.31
C ALA A 176 -11.85 -11.91 2.39
N ASN A 177 -11.17 -13.02 2.13
CA ASN A 177 -10.25 -13.63 3.10
C ASN A 177 -8.95 -12.83 3.32
N MET A 178 -8.58 -11.97 2.36
CA MET A 178 -7.44 -11.08 2.48
C MET A 178 -7.77 -9.85 3.34
N LEU A 179 -9.01 -9.35 3.25
CA LEU A 179 -9.43 -8.07 3.81
C LEU A 179 -10.23 -8.18 5.11
N VAL A 180 -10.83 -9.33 5.37
CA VAL A 180 -11.71 -9.52 6.53
C VAL A 180 -11.02 -10.39 7.57
N GLU A 181 -10.92 -9.88 8.81
CA GLU A 181 -10.33 -10.59 9.94
C GLU A 181 -11.37 -11.52 10.59
N LYS A 182 -12.56 -10.97 10.86
CA LYS A 182 -13.66 -11.70 11.48
C LYS A 182 -15.00 -11.34 10.83
N ARG A 183 -15.86 -12.34 10.66
CA ARG A 183 -17.26 -12.16 10.21
C ARG A 183 -18.17 -13.15 10.91
N SER A 184 -19.45 -12.84 11.02
CA SER A 184 -20.46 -13.79 11.44
C SER A 184 -20.63 -14.90 10.39
N ARG A 185 -20.91 -16.13 10.83
CA ARG A 185 -20.98 -17.32 9.97
C ARG A 185 -21.97 -17.18 8.79
N ASN A 186 -23.06 -16.45 9.00
CA ASN A 186 -24.14 -16.31 8.01
C ASN A 186 -23.99 -15.08 7.10
N ILE A 187 -22.86 -14.35 7.17
CA ILE A 187 -22.67 -13.13 6.40
C ILE A 187 -21.61 -13.35 5.34
N ARG A 188 -22.01 -13.11 4.09
CA ARG A 188 -21.11 -13.04 2.94
C ARG A 188 -20.70 -11.60 2.72
N ILE A 189 -19.39 -11.34 2.80
CA ILE A 189 -18.80 -10.03 2.48
C ILE A 189 -18.22 -10.13 1.09
N ILE A 190 -18.58 -9.17 0.24
CA ILE A 190 -18.06 -9.05 -1.12
C ILE A 190 -17.37 -7.70 -1.19
N PRO A 191 -16.02 -7.65 -1.11
CA PRO A 191 -15.26 -6.42 -1.29
C PRO A 191 -15.49 -5.84 -2.68
N GLN A 192 -15.58 -4.52 -2.78
CA GLN A 192 -15.77 -3.81 -4.04
C GLN A 192 -14.57 -2.94 -4.40
N LYS A 193 -13.90 -2.36 -3.40
CA LYS A 193 -12.75 -1.51 -3.60
C LYS A 193 -11.89 -1.42 -2.35
N VAL A 194 -10.58 -1.46 -2.53
CA VAL A 194 -9.57 -1.15 -1.49
C VAL A 194 -8.45 -0.40 -2.15
N VAL A 195 -8.14 0.80 -1.67
CA VAL A 195 -7.06 1.65 -2.21
C VAL A 195 -6.09 1.99 -1.08
N TYR A 196 -4.81 1.92 -1.37
CA TYR A 196 -3.70 2.34 -0.52
C TYR A 196 -2.95 3.49 -1.18
N THR A 197 -2.59 4.49 -0.40
CA THR A 197 -1.82 5.66 -0.88
C THR A 197 -0.77 6.05 0.15
#